data_62c1c23671ee444f19e5f44be756874d
#
_entry.id   62c1c23671ee444f19e5f44be756874d
#
_cell.length_a   1.000
_cell.length_b   1.000
_cell.length_c   1.000
_cell.angle_alpha   90.00
_cell.angle_beta   90.00
_cell.angle_gamma   90.00
#
_symmetry.space_group_name_H-M   'P 1'
#
loop_
_entity.id
_entity.type
_entity.pdbx_description
1 polymer ?
#
loop_
_entity_poly.entity_id
_entity_poly.type
_entity_poly.pdbx_seq_one_letter_code
_entity_poly.pdbx_strand_id
1 'polypeptide(L)'
;MALQNGDLTGYAVVFGPTDTIYRYGAYMFEFKFPTNYPVSPPKLTYLTNDGSTRFHPNLYRNGKVCISILNTWKGEQWTSCQTIRSVLLTLTTLFHNKPLLNEPGIRETHRDFNNYNKIIKYRNLKFSNILQNY
;
A
#
# COMPACT_ATOMS: atom_id res chain seq x y z
N MET A 1 7.06 28.48 -5.72
CA MET A 1 5.64 28.65 -6.04
C MET A 1 4.85 28.38 -4.79
N ALA A 2 4.26 29.38 -4.18
CA ALA A 2 3.42 29.20 -3.00
C ALA A 2 2.07 28.69 -3.47
N LEU A 3 1.71 27.45 -3.11
CA LEU A 3 0.37 26.94 -3.32
C LEU A 3 -0.55 27.63 -2.31
N GLN A 4 -1.33 28.58 -2.80
CA GLN A 4 -2.40 29.16 -2.02
C GLN A 4 -3.50 28.12 -1.84
N ASN A 5 -3.82 27.80 -0.57
CA ASN A 5 -5.04 27.11 -0.14
C ASN A 5 -5.41 25.84 -0.91
N GLY A 6 -4.59 24.82 -0.86
CA GLY A 6 -4.98 23.52 -1.35
C GLY A 6 -3.86 22.52 -1.18
N ASP A 7 -4.07 21.47 -0.42
CA ASP A 7 -3.16 20.36 -0.40
C ASP A 7 -3.04 19.82 -1.81
N LEU A 8 -1.85 19.82 -2.38
CA LEU A 8 -1.61 19.18 -3.67
C LEU A 8 -1.93 17.70 -3.52
N THR A 9 -2.84 17.21 -4.34
CA THR A 9 -3.26 15.81 -4.35
C THR A 9 -2.79 15.14 -5.63
N GLY A 10 -2.23 13.95 -5.50
CA GLY A 10 -1.84 13.10 -6.63
C GLY A 10 -2.35 11.68 -6.42
N TYR A 11 -2.38 10.92 -7.50
CA TYR A 11 -2.82 9.52 -7.48
C TYR A 11 -1.78 8.65 -8.16
N ALA A 12 -1.61 7.43 -7.65
CA ALA A 12 -0.74 6.43 -8.26
C ALA A 12 -1.40 5.06 -8.22
N VAL A 13 -1.09 4.24 -9.20
CA VAL A 13 -1.49 2.83 -9.25
C VAL A 13 -0.25 1.97 -9.20
N VAL A 14 -0.23 1.02 -8.27
CA VAL A 14 0.81 0.00 -8.18
C VAL A 14 0.20 -1.33 -8.65
N PHE A 15 0.80 -1.94 -9.64
CA PHE A 15 0.37 -3.24 -10.13
C PHE A 15 1.02 -4.37 -9.33
N GLY A 16 0.22 -5.38 -9.01
CA GLY A 16 0.72 -6.58 -8.35
C GLY A 16 1.71 -7.33 -9.24
N PRO A 17 2.90 -7.70 -8.72
CA PRO A 17 3.89 -8.45 -9.50
C PRO A 17 3.33 -9.79 -10.00
N THR A 18 3.73 -10.17 -11.22
CA THR A 18 3.14 -11.34 -11.93
C THR A 18 3.45 -12.69 -11.28
N ASP A 19 4.52 -12.76 -10.51
CA ASP A 19 4.98 -13.95 -9.79
C ASP A 19 4.45 -14.03 -8.35
N THR A 20 3.50 -13.16 -7.99
CA THR A 20 2.94 -13.10 -6.64
C THR A 20 1.44 -13.40 -6.61
N ILE A 21 0.92 -13.59 -5.39
CA ILE A 21 -0.53 -13.72 -5.13
C ILE A 21 -1.32 -12.46 -5.50
N TYR A 22 -0.63 -11.33 -5.71
CA TYR A 22 -1.20 -10.04 -6.11
C TYR A 22 -1.27 -9.87 -7.63
N ARG A 23 -0.90 -10.88 -8.38
CA ARG A 23 -0.96 -10.88 -9.84
C ARG A 23 -2.31 -10.41 -10.35
N TYR A 24 -2.29 -9.56 -11.37
CA TYR A 24 -3.44 -8.88 -11.98
C TYR A 24 -4.14 -7.84 -11.10
N GLY A 25 -3.69 -7.62 -9.88
CA GLY A 25 -4.19 -6.55 -9.02
C GLY A 25 -3.68 -5.18 -9.44
N ALA A 26 -4.53 -4.17 -9.30
CA ALA A 26 -4.19 -2.77 -9.45
C ALA A 26 -4.58 -2.03 -8.16
N TYR A 27 -3.61 -1.49 -7.47
CA TYR A 27 -3.77 -0.89 -6.14
C TYR A 27 -3.58 0.61 -6.24
N MET A 28 -4.65 1.37 -6.01
CA MET A 28 -4.66 2.82 -6.13
C MET A 28 -4.37 3.49 -4.79
N PHE A 29 -3.54 4.51 -4.83
CA PHE A 29 -3.16 5.34 -3.69
C PHE A 29 -3.36 6.81 -3.99
N GLU A 30 -3.86 7.53 -3.00
CA GLU A 30 -3.96 8.99 -3.00
C GLU A 30 -2.79 9.55 -2.19
N PHE A 31 -2.09 10.52 -2.77
CA PHE A 31 -1.03 11.30 -2.12
C PHE A 31 -1.55 12.70 -1.81
N LYS A 32 -1.47 13.11 -0.57
CA LYS A 32 -1.69 14.51 -0.15
C LYS A 32 -0.37 15.08 0.35
N PHE A 33 0.09 16.13 -0.31
CA PHE A 33 1.37 16.77 0.00
C PHE A 33 1.17 17.89 1.00
N PRO A 34 1.86 17.87 2.16
CA PRO A 34 1.81 18.99 3.09
C PRO A 34 2.49 20.22 2.51
N THR A 35 2.15 21.39 3.03
CA THR A 35 2.72 22.67 2.57
C THR A 35 4.23 22.76 2.74
N ASN A 36 4.78 22.03 3.71
CA ASN A 36 6.22 21.97 3.97
C ASN A 36 6.92 20.76 3.29
N TYR A 37 6.24 20.09 2.35
CA TYR A 37 6.88 19.04 1.55
C TYR A 37 8.10 19.63 0.80
N PRO A 38 9.27 18.97 0.76
CA PRO A 38 9.57 17.61 1.20
C PRO A 38 10.11 17.47 2.64
N VAL A 39 10.02 18.49 3.47
CA VAL A 39 10.46 18.39 4.88
C VAL A 39 9.65 17.36 5.63
N SER A 40 8.33 17.39 5.46
CA SER A 40 7.44 16.33 5.94
C SER A 40 7.00 15.39 4.81
N PRO A 41 6.77 14.11 5.10
CA PRO A 41 6.33 13.15 4.09
C PRO A 41 4.93 13.47 3.56
N PRO A 42 4.57 12.97 2.36
CA PRO A 42 3.19 13.01 1.92
C PRO A 42 2.34 12.09 2.81
N LYS A 43 1.07 12.44 2.96
CA LYS A 43 0.06 11.55 3.53
C LYS A 43 -0.45 10.63 2.44
N LEU A 44 -0.43 9.33 2.69
CA LEU A 44 -0.85 8.32 1.74
C LEU A 44 -2.12 7.62 2.22
N THR A 45 -3.08 7.48 1.30
CA THR A 45 -4.32 6.74 1.55
C THR A 45 -4.46 5.63 0.51
N TYR A 46 -4.74 4.43 0.96
CA TYR A 46 -5.05 3.27 0.11
C TYR A 46 -6.54 3.29 -0.27
N LEU A 47 -6.84 3.33 -1.56
CA LEU A 47 -8.20 3.51 -2.06
C LEU A 47 -8.85 2.22 -2.57
N THR A 48 -8.06 1.28 -3.08
CA THR A 48 -8.57 0.06 -3.71
C THR A 48 -8.88 -1.01 -2.67
N ASN A 49 -9.91 -0.80 -1.86
CA ASN A 49 -10.35 -1.78 -0.88
C ASN A 49 -11.87 -1.98 -0.93
N ASP A 50 -12.33 -3.14 -0.48
CA ASP A 50 -13.75 -3.50 -0.41
C ASP A 50 -14.36 -3.28 0.98
N GLY A 51 -13.63 -2.61 1.89
CA GLY A 51 -14.04 -2.35 3.26
C GLY A 51 -14.01 -3.57 4.19
N SER A 52 -13.78 -4.77 3.66
CA SER A 52 -13.79 -6.03 4.43
C SER A 52 -12.48 -6.81 4.38
N THR A 53 -11.76 -6.75 3.26
CA THR A 53 -10.52 -7.49 3.05
C THR A 53 -9.31 -6.63 3.40
N ARG A 54 -8.46 -7.14 4.28
CA ARG A 54 -7.14 -6.55 4.52
C ARG A 54 -6.16 -7.15 3.51
N PHE A 55 -6.01 -6.52 2.36
CA PHE A 55 -5.21 -7.03 1.23
C PHE A 55 -3.72 -7.19 1.57
N HIS A 56 -3.23 -6.40 2.51
CA HIS A 56 -1.88 -6.52 3.03
C HIS A 56 -1.85 -6.06 4.50
N PRO A 57 -1.01 -6.62 5.37
CA PRO A 57 -0.89 -6.16 6.76
C PRO A 57 -0.57 -4.67 6.91
N ASN A 58 0.19 -4.10 5.97
CA ASN A 58 0.52 -2.67 5.93
C ASN A 58 -0.56 -1.78 5.31
N LEU A 59 -1.60 -2.37 4.70
CA LEU A 59 -2.71 -1.67 4.07
C LEU A 59 -4.01 -1.96 4.83
N TYR A 60 -4.43 -1.01 5.64
CA TYR A 60 -5.60 -1.19 6.50
C TYR A 60 -6.92 -1.01 5.73
N ARG A 61 -8.00 -1.62 6.20
CA ARG A 61 -9.34 -1.55 5.62
C ARG A 61 -9.91 -0.12 5.55
N ASN A 62 -9.45 0.76 6.44
CA ASN A 62 -9.85 2.17 6.47
C ASN A 62 -9.01 3.06 5.54
N GLY A 63 -8.11 2.48 4.75
CA GLY A 63 -7.23 3.21 3.84
C GLY A 63 -5.88 3.64 4.42
N LYS A 64 -5.64 3.42 5.72
CA LYS A 64 -4.35 3.76 6.33
C LYS A 64 -3.23 2.92 5.74
N VAL A 65 -2.13 3.55 5.38
CA VAL A 65 -0.89 2.92 4.89
C VAL A 65 0.18 3.04 5.96
N CYS A 66 0.73 1.90 6.41
CA CYS A 66 1.75 1.83 7.45
C CYS A 66 3.08 1.37 6.86
N ILE A 67 3.95 2.31 6.51
CA ILE A 67 5.32 2.08 6.06
C ILE A 67 6.27 3.07 6.73
N SER A 68 7.50 2.64 7.00
CA SER A 68 8.48 3.43 7.78
C SER A 68 8.84 4.74 7.09
N ILE A 69 9.01 4.73 5.78
CA ILE A 69 9.37 5.90 4.98
C ILE A 69 8.30 7.03 5.06
N LEU A 70 7.08 6.72 5.47
CA LEU A 70 6.02 7.71 5.71
C LEU A 70 5.86 8.08 7.20
N ASN A 71 6.79 7.66 8.07
CA ASN A 71 6.72 7.82 9.52
C ASN A 71 5.49 7.15 10.18
N THR A 72 4.92 6.13 9.52
CA THR A 72 3.73 5.40 10.01
C THR A 72 4.05 3.98 10.46
N TRP A 73 5.33 3.60 10.47
CA TRP A 73 5.84 2.30 10.90
C TRP A 73 7.25 2.42 11.46
N LYS A 74 7.73 1.38 12.15
CA LYS A 74 9.12 1.30 12.63
C LYS A 74 10.08 1.05 11.46
N GLY A 75 11.26 1.64 11.51
CA GLY A 75 12.32 1.51 10.51
C GLY A 75 12.87 2.87 10.09
N GLU A 76 13.45 2.95 8.92
CA GLU A 76 13.96 4.20 8.37
C GLU A 76 12.83 5.19 8.17
N GLN A 77 12.97 6.37 8.76
CA GLN A 77 11.98 7.43 8.72
C GLN A 77 12.17 8.30 7.48
N TRP A 78 11.17 9.12 7.18
CA TRP A 78 11.21 10.09 6.10
C TRP A 78 12.38 11.07 6.27
N THR A 79 13.05 11.35 5.17
CA THR A 79 14.01 12.47 5.05
C THR A 79 13.65 13.30 3.83
N SER A 80 14.11 14.56 3.81
CA SER A 80 13.84 15.47 2.68
C SER A 80 14.46 15.02 1.34
N CYS A 81 15.38 14.04 1.38
CA CYS A 81 15.97 13.43 0.19
C CYS A 81 15.09 12.36 -0.44
N GLN A 82 14.05 11.91 0.26
CA GLN A 82 13.10 10.94 -0.26
C GLN A 82 12.19 11.57 -1.32
N THR A 83 11.70 10.74 -2.23
CA THR A 83 10.86 11.16 -3.34
C THR A 83 9.62 10.27 -3.44
N ILE A 84 8.66 10.67 -4.26
CA ILE A 84 7.49 9.83 -4.61
C ILE A 84 7.94 8.49 -5.20
N ARG A 85 9.02 8.49 -5.99
CA ARG A 85 9.62 7.26 -6.51
C ARG A 85 10.04 6.31 -5.39
N SER A 86 10.69 6.81 -4.34
CA SER A 86 11.08 6.00 -3.18
C SER A 86 9.86 5.38 -2.50
N VAL A 87 8.78 6.15 -2.35
CA VAL A 87 7.52 5.67 -1.77
C VAL A 87 6.90 4.59 -2.64
N LEU A 88 6.79 4.80 -3.95
CA LEU A 88 6.22 3.83 -4.89
C LEU A 88 7.03 2.53 -4.95
N LEU A 89 8.36 2.61 -4.93
CA LEU A 89 9.23 1.43 -4.86
C LEU A 89 9.00 0.66 -3.56
N THR A 90 8.90 1.35 -2.43
CA THR A 90 8.59 0.71 -1.13
C THR A 90 7.23 0.01 -1.18
N LEU A 91 6.20 0.65 -1.73
CA LEU A 91 4.88 0.02 -1.89
C LEU A 91 4.95 -1.24 -2.75
N THR A 92 5.71 -1.21 -3.84
CA THR A 92 5.89 -2.38 -4.71
C THR A 92 6.48 -3.56 -3.94
N THR A 93 7.40 -3.33 -3.00
CA THR A 93 8.01 -4.40 -2.20
C THR A 93 7.04 -5.06 -1.23
N LEU A 94 5.92 -4.42 -0.89
CA LEU A 94 4.89 -5.03 -0.04
C LEU A 94 4.21 -6.22 -0.73
N PHE A 95 4.05 -6.17 -2.04
CA PHE A 95 3.32 -7.17 -2.81
C PHE A 95 4.19 -8.39 -3.14
N HIS A 96 4.40 -9.25 -2.13
CA HIS A 96 5.16 -10.51 -2.25
C HIS A 96 4.32 -11.72 -1.80
N ASN A 97 4.87 -12.93 -1.93
CA ASN A 97 4.12 -14.17 -1.66
C ASN A 97 3.92 -14.53 -0.19
N LYS A 98 4.51 -13.77 0.72
CA LYS A 98 4.41 -14.03 2.18
C LYS A 98 4.00 -12.76 2.94
N PRO A 99 2.91 -12.08 2.55
CA PRO A 99 2.58 -10.77 3.10
C PRO A 99 2.28 -10.82 4.61
N LEU A 100 1.75 -11.92 5.11
CA LEU A 100 1.42 -12.06 6.53
C LEU A 100 2.66 -11.99 7.44
N LEU A 101 3.86 -12.25 6.91
CA LEU A 101 5.12 -12.07 7.65
C LEU A 101 5.42 -10.60 7.99
N ASN A 102 4.78 -9.65 7.31
CA ASN A 102 4.89 -8.24 7.66
C ASN A 102 4.12 -7.90 8.95
N GLU A 103 3.21 -8.76 9.39
CA GLU A 103 2.54 -8.60 10.69
C GLU A 103 3.50 -9.01 11.82
N PRO A 104 3.74 -8.14 12.82
CA PRO A 104 4.61 -8.47 13.94
C PRO A 104 4.20 -9.74 14.68
N GLY A 105 5.16 -10.62 14.96
CA GLY A 105 4.94 -11.86 15.69
C GLY A 105 4.41 -13.03 14.87
N ILE A 106 4.10 -12.85 13.58
CA ILE A 106 3.63 -13.93 12.71
C ILE A 106 4.82 -14.66 12.07
N ARG A 107 4.76 -15.99 12.08
CA ARG A 107 5.71 -16.88 11.41
C ARG A 107 4.99 -17.72 10.35
N GLU A 108 5.75 -18.35 9.45
CA GLU A 108 5.19 -19.24 8.40
C GLU A 108 4.41 -20.42 8.97
N THR A 109 4.70 -20.82 10.21
CA THR A 109 3.99 -21.89 10.95
C THR A 109 2.64 -21.45 11.51
N HIS A 110 2.29 -20.16 11.38
CA HIS A 110 1.00 -19.67 11.86
C HIS A 110 -0.16 -20.34 11.14
N ARG A 111 -1.18 -20.77 11.88
CA ARG A 111 -2.32 -21.53 11.36
C ARG A 111 -3.04 -20.85 10.18
N ASP A 112 -3.07 -19.52 10.17
CA ASP A 112 -3.78 -18.74 9.15
C ASP A 112 -2.90 -18.36 7.97
N PHE A 113 -1.60 -18.71 7.99
CA PHE A 113 -0.64 -18.29 6.98
C PHE A 113 -1.08 -18.67 5.55
N ASN A 114 -1.37 -19.93 5.33
CA ASN A 114 -1.79 -20.44 4.02
C ASN A 114 -3.20 -19.94 3.64
N ASN A 115 -4.10 -19.85 4.61
CA ASN A 115 -5.47 -19.37 4.37
C ASN A 115 -5.50 -17.91 3.99
N TYR A 116 -4.66 -17.09 4.62
CA TYR A 116 -4.52 -15.69 4.27
C TYR A 116 -4.14 -15.53 2.78
N ASN A 117 -3.11 -16.25 2.31
CA ASN A 117 -2.69 -16.22 0.93
C ASN A 117 -3.80 -16.62 -0.04
N LYS A 118 -4.57 -17.68 0.28
CA LYS A 118 -5.71 -18.13 -0.54
C LYS A 118 -6.79 -17.05 -0.63
N ILE A 119 -7.12 -16.43 0.49
CA ILE A 119 -8.13 -15.36 0.55
C ILE A 119 -7.68 -14.16 -0.29
N ILE A 120 -6.43 -13.72 -0.13
CA ILE A 120 -5.90 -12.58 -0.89
C ILE A 120 -5.89 -12.88 -2.39
N LYS A 121 -5.43 -14.05 -2.80
CA LYS A 121 -5.43 -14.46 -4.21
C LYS A 121 -6.84 -14.45 -4.80
N TYR A 122 -7.82 -15.00 -4.10
CA TYR A 122 -9.22 -15.03 -4.52
C TYR A 122 -9.80 -13.61 -4.62
N ARG A 123 -9.65 -12.80 -3.57
CA ARG A 123 -10.18 -11.43 -3.52
C ARG A 123 -9.52 -10.53 -4.55
N ASN A 124 -8.23 -10.67 -4.75
CA ASN A 124 -7.49 -9.94 -5.76
C ASN A 124 -8.03 -10.20 -7.16
N LEU A 125 -8.25 -11.47 -7.53
CA LEU A 125 -8.83 -11.83 -8.83
C LEU A 125 -10.26 -11.31 -8.99
N LYS A 126 -11.09 -11.42 -7.94
CA LYS A 126 -12.45 -10.89 -7.95
C LYS A 126 -12.47 -9.38 -8.17
N PHE A 127 -11.58 -8.65 -7.50
CA PHE A 127 -11.47 -7.20 -7.61
C PHE A 127 -10.97 -6.77 -8.98
N SER A 128 -9.99 -7.49 -9.55
CA SER A 128 -9.46 -7.24 -10.89
C SER A 128 -10.53 -7.40 -11.96
N ASN A 129 -11.38 -8.42 -11.85
CA ASN A 129 -12.49 -8.64 -12.78
C ASN A 129 -13.52 -7.51 -12.74
N ILE A 130 -13.76 -6.92 -11.58
CA ILE A 130 -14.66 -5.76 -11.46
C ILE A 130 -14.07 -4.55 -12.19
N LEU A 131 -12.76 -4.30 -12.04
CA LEU A 131 -12.09 -3.17 -12.69
C LEU A 131 -12.00 -3.30 -14.21
N GLN A 132 -12.00 -4.53 -14.76
CA GLN A 132 -11.99 -4.77 -16.20
C GLN A 132 -13.33 -4.51 -16.87
N ASN A 133 -14.41 -4.41 -16.10
CA ASN A 133 -15.77 -4.18 -16.61
C ASN A 133 -16.18 -2.69 -16.59
N TYR A 134 -15.26 -1.80 -16.26
CA TYR A 134 -15.39 -0.34 -16.35
C TYR A 134 -14.39 0.23 -17.36
#